data_2f6aafda325f68750d02a8b12a4c6ddd
#
_entry.id   2f6aafda325f68750d02a8b12a4c6ddd
#
_cell.length_a   1.000
_cell.length_b   1.000
_cell.length_c   1.000
_cell.angle_alpha   90.00
_cell.angle_beta   90.00
_cell.angle_gamma   90.00
#
_symmetry.space_group_name_H-M   'P 1'
#
loop_
_entity.id
_entity.type
_entity.pdbx_description
1 polymer ?
#
loop_
_entity_poly.entity_id
_entity_poly.type
_entity_poly.pdbx_seq_one_letter_code
_entity_poly.pdbx_strand_id
1 'polypeptide(L)'
;MKNLIKYICLFALFPMWTSCEDEGLDVRDIEIPSGYALSAGTSTLFMNSSKAYDSPADWVSGTYKSRFFAGDGLYDDIRTSDNDTGGGLGPVYAGYSCGSCHRNAGRTKPALWTEGGSGSYGFSAMLVYVTRKNGAFFPDYGRVIHDQAIYGVKPEGKLRTKLHYKTFQFPDGEEYELCYPEYEIHEWYADSIAPEDLFCTVRIPLRHVGMGQMMAIDPKEIETLAARSNYPEYGISGRANYINERGVLSLGLSGNKAQHADLTVELGFSSDMGVTNSRYPEEICEGQSQMQGGSMMGLSYDQLDISTEDMEDVDLYMQALGVPARRNVNNKTVKRGEEMFYQAKCHLCHVTTLHTKPRGSALLNGTGLPWLGSQTIHPYSDFLLHDMGSEIMGVGLNDNYVSGLARGNEWRTTPLWGIGLQEKVNGHTYFLHDGRARNLLEAIMWHGGEGEASKNLFRDMPKEDRDALIRFLESL
;
A
#
# COMPACT_ATOMS: atom_id res chain seq x y z
N MET A 1 72.13 43.32 -17.92
CA MET A 1 70.96 44.10 -17.53
C MET A 1 69.81 43.14 -17.42
N LYS A 2 69.40 42.86 -16.22
CA LYS A 2 68.58 41.75 -15.88
C LYS A 2 67.13 42.19 -15.64
N ASN A 3 66.18 41.70 -16.44
CA ASN A 3 64.78 41.95 -16.24
C ASN A 3 64.20 40.89 -15.30
N LEU A 4 63.67 41.35 -14.18
CA LEU A 4 63.01 40.56 -13.17
C LEU A 4 61.51 40.52 -13.46
N ILE A 5 60.99 39.38 -13.90
CA ILE A 5 59.57 39.20 -14.15
C ILE A 5 58.92 38.76 -12.81
N LYS A 6 58.04 39.60 -12.27
CA LYS A 6 57.20 39.28 -11.12
C LYS A 6 56.00 38.47 -11.57
N TYR A 7 55.91 37.23 -11.05
CA TYR A 7 54.71 36.44 -11.14
C TYR A 7 53.69 36.92 -10.11
N ILE A 8 52.56 37.42 -10.56
CA ILE A 8 51.39 37.70 -9.75
C ILE A 8 50.58 36.40 -9.73
N CYS A 9 50.54 35.72 -8.62
CA CYS A 9 49.59 34.62 -8.39
C CYS A 9 48.22 35.21 -8.14
N LEU A 10 47.33 35.04 -9.14
CA LEU A 10 45.90 35.31 -9.00
C LEU A 10 45.28 34.12 -8.24
N PHE A 11 44.99 34.32 -6.97
CA PHE A 11 44.14 33.41 -6.24
C PHE A 11 42.71 33.61 -6.76
N ALA A 12 42.23 32.67 -7.59
CA ALA A 12 40.83 32.54 -7.91
C ALA A 12 40.11 32.06 -6.68
N LEU A 13 39.36 32.92 -6.00
CA LEU A 13 38.35 32.56 -5.04
C LEU A 13 37.24 31.83 -5.80
N PHE A 14 37.30 30.50 -5.78
CA PHE A 14 36.11 29.68 -6.05
C PHE A 14 35.14 29.92 -4.92
N PRO A 15 33.90 30.35 -5.20
CA PRO A 15 32.86 30.25 -4.18
C PRO A 15 32.70 28.79 -3.88
N MET A 16 33.03 28.38 -2.67
CA MET A 16 32.52 27.14 -2.11
C MET A 16 30.98 27.27 -2.11
N TRP A 17 30.37 26.64 -3.08
CA TRP A 17 28.98 26.27 -2.96
C TRP A 17 28.96 25.30 -1.79
N THR A 18 28.59 25.80 -0.61
CA THR A 18 28.03 24.95 0.40
C THR A 18 26.76 24.39 -0.22
N SER A 19 26.87 23.20 -0.79
CA SER A 19 25.73 22.32 -0.94
C SER A 19 25.07 22.36 0.44
N CYS A 20 23.85 22.90 0.52
CA CYS A 20 22.96 22.49 1.57
C CYS A 20 22.90 20.97 1.38
N GLU A 21 23.70 20.25 2.13
CA GLU A 21 23.40 18.85 2.40
C GLU A 21 21.97 18.93 2.93
N ASP A 22 21.04 18.49 2.08
CA ASP A 22 19.75 18.08 2.54
C ASP A 22 20.05 17.31 3.80
N GLU A 23 19.54 17.74 4.98
CA GLU A 23 19.66 16.98 6.23
C GLU A 23 18.86 15.70 6.02
N GLY A 24 19.29 14.95 5.02
CA GLY A 24 18.74 13.71 4.59
C GLY A 24 18.68 12.80 5.79
N LEU A 25 17.55 12.21 5.99
CA LEU A 25 17.25 11.23 7.03
C LEU A 25 18.30 10.10 6.96
N ASP A 26 19.52 10.36 7.45
CA ASP A 26 20.62 9.40 7.39
C ASP A 26 20.53 8.44 8.59
N VAL A 27 20.34 7.17 8.26
CA VAL A 27 20.23 6.08 9.23
C VAL A 27 21.51 5.87 10.01
N ARG A 28 22.66 6.33 9.49
CA ARG A 28 23.97 6.15 10.10
C ARG A 28 24.18 6.94 11.40
N ASP A 29 23.39 7.99 11.63
CA ASP A 29 23.48 8.86 12.81
C ASP A 29 22.46 8.53 13.89
N ILE A 30 21.76 7.37 13.76
CA ILE A 30 20.83 6.94 14.80
C ILE A 30 21.61 6.41 16.01
N GLU A 31 21.77 7.24 17.04
CA GLU A 31 21.91 6.69 18.39
C GLU A 31 20.59 5.97 18.72
N ILE A 32 20.63 4.64 18.76
CA ILE A 32 19.48 3.81 19.08
C ILE A 32 19.08 4.02 20.54
N PRO A 33 18.13 4.88 20.87
CA PRO A 33 17.60 4.91 22.22
C PRO A 33 16.66 3.72 22.33
N SER A 34 16.92 2.86 23.29
CA SER A 34 16.04 1.80 23.82
C SER A 34 14.85 1.39 22.92
N GLY A 35 15.12 0.72 21.80
CA GLY A 35 14.11 0.04 21.01
C GLY A 35 13.23 0.89 20.07
N TYR A 36 13.14 2.21 20.27
CA TYR A 36 12.17 3.06 19.55
C TYR A 36 12.49 3.28 18.05
N ALA A 37 13.75 3.14 17.65
CA ALA A 37 14.12 3.14 16.24
C ALA A 37 13.88 1.78 15.56
N LEU A 38 13.64 0.73 16.37
CA LEU A 38 13.42 -0.62 15.87
C LEU A 38 11.95 -0.80 15.44
N SER A 39 11.60 -0.29 14.27
CA SER A 39 10.23 -0.32 13.72
C SER A 39 9.57 -1.70 13.78
N ALA A 40 10.35 -2.78 13.62
CA ALA A 40 9.87 -4.15 13.56
C ALA A 40 10.77 -5.14 14.35
N GLY A 41 11.28 -4.72 15.50
CA GLY A 41 12.16 -5.55 16.33
C GLY A 41 13.37 -6.04 15.53
N THR A 42 13.62 -7.35 15.54
CA THR A 42 14.76 -7.97 14.83
C THR A 42 14.65 -7.94 13.31
N SER A 43 13.50 -7.58 12.75
CA SER A 43 13.33 -7.41 11.30
C SER A 43 13.54 -5.97 10.84
N THR A 44 13.99 -5.09 11.73
CA THR A 44 14.27 -3.70 11.38
C THR A 44 15.54 -3.59 10.55
N LEU A 45 15.46 -2.85 9.42
CA LEU A 45 16.59 -2.54 8.55
C LEU A 45 17.01 -1.09 8.70
N PHE A 46 18.30 -0.87 8.95
CA PHE A 46 18.93 0.44 8.95
C PHE A 46 19.36 0.78 7.52
N MET A 47 18.38 1.01 6.66
CA MET A 47 18.59 1.29 5.23
C MET A 47 17.81 2.52 4.80
N ASN A 48 18.48 3.40 4.03
CA ASN A 48 17.92 4.60 3.44
C ASN A 48 18.27 4.65 1.94
N SER A 49 17.77 3.67 1.19
CA SER A 49 18.01 3.57 -0.25
C SER A 49 16.73 3.19 -0.98
N SER A 50 16.78 3.18 -2.32
CA SER A 50 15.67 2.70 -3.16
C SER A 50 15.32 1.22 -2.93
N LYS A 51 16.16 0.47 -2.22
CA LYS A 51 15.94 -0.94 -1.86
C LYS A 51 15.42 -1.13 -0.42
N ALA A 52 15.02 -0.05 0.24
CA ALA A 52 14.63 -0.11 1.66
C ALA A 52 13.38 -0.95 1.93
N TYR A 53 12.49 -1.14 0.95
CA TYR A 53 11.33 -2.01 1.09
C TYR A 53 11.56 -3.44 0.58
N ASP A 54 12.53 -3.59 -0.31
CA ASP A 54 12.79 -4.78 -1.13
C ASP A 54 14.08 -5.50 -0.68
N SER A 55 14.39 -5.43 0.59
CA SER A 55 15.57 -6.08 1.15
C SER A 55 15.17 -7.04 2.26
N PRO A 56 15.83 -8.20 2.38
CA PRO A 56 15.55 -9.15 3.44
C PRO A 56 15.93 -8.59 4.80
N ALA A 57 15.21 -8.99 5.83
CA ALA A 57 15.62 -8.76 7.20
C ALA A 57 16.98 -9.45 7.49
N ASP A 58 17.79 -8.90 8.42
CA ASP A 58 19.15 -9.38 8.72
C ASP A 58 19.22 -10.85 9.17
N TRP A 59 18.13 -11.39 9.72
CA TRP A 59 18.06 -12.79 10.12
C TRP A 59 17.89 -13.78 8.95
N VAL A 60 17.59 -13.30 7.74
CA VAL A 60 17.40 -14.13 6.55
C VAL A 60 18.74 -14.70 6.09
N SER A 61 18.97 -15.96 6.39
CA SER A 61 20.23 -16.65 6.11
C SER A 61 20.04 -18.12 5.72
N GLY A 62 21.08 -18.77 5.23
CA GLY A 62 21.04 -20.19 4.86
C GLY A 62 19.94 -20.48 3.83
N THR A 63 19.16 -21.52 4.07
CA THR A 63 18.07 -21.96 3.18
C THR A 63 17.00 -20.87 3.00
N TYR A 64 16.69 -20.11 4.06
CA TYR A 64 15.73 -18.99 3.95
C TYR A 64 16.20 -17.93 2.96
N LYS A 65 17.51 -17.67 2.87
CA LYS A 65 18.05 -16.69 1.92
C LYS A 65 17.88 -17.17 0.48
N SER A 66 18.11 -18.44 0.20
CA SER A 66 17.90 -18.99 -1.14
C SER A 66 16.43 -18.93 -1.56
N ARG A 67 15.53 -19.33 -0.68
CA ARG A 67 14.08 -19.26 -0.90
C ARG A 67 13.57 -17.80 -1.02
N PHE A 68 14.13 -16.89 -0.22
CA PHE A 68 13.80 -15.45 -0.32
C PHE A 68 14.10 -14.93 -1.73
N PHE A 69 15.28 -15.22 -2.29
CA PHE A 69 15.62 -14.76 -3.65
C PHE A 69 14.90 -15.55 -4.76
N ALA A 70 14.49 -16.78 -4.51
CA ALA A 70 13.59 -17.48 -5.42
C ALA A 70 12.22 -16.80 -5.46
N GLY A 71 11.63 -16.49 -4.29
CA GLY A 71 10.38 -15.77 -4.18
C GLY A 71 10.44 -14.36 -4.75
N ASP A 72 11.53 -13.61 -4.54
CA ASP A 72 11.80 -12.30 -5.15
C ASP A 72 11.79 -12.37 -6.68
N GLY A 73 12.48 -13.37 -7.24
CA GLY A 73 12.47 -13.62 -8.68
C GLY A 73 11.08 -13.92 -9.22
N LEU A 74 10.32 -14.79 -8.56
CA LEU A 74 8.95 -15.14 -8.95
C LEU A 74 7.97 -13.96 -8.80
N TYR A 75 8.20 -13.10 -7.80
CA TYR A 75 7.42 -11.90 -7.55
C TYR A 75 7.56 -10.86 -8.66
N ASP A 76 8.78 -10.68 -9.18
CA ASP A 76 9.09 -9.74 -10.26
C ASP A 76 8.92 -10.36 -11.67
N ASP A 77 8.79 -11.68 -11.77
CA ASP A 77 8.71 -12.40 -13.04
C ASP A 77 7.49 -11.96 -13.86
N ILE A 78 7.76 -11.48 -15.08
CA ILE A 78 6.73 -11.02 -16.01
C ILE A 78 6.06 -12.25 -16.63
N ARG A 79 4.81 -12.47 -16.24
CA ARG A 79 3.97 -13.53 -16.81
C ARG A 79 3.59 -13.19 -18.24
N THR A 80 3.53 -14.20 -19.08
CA THR A 80 3.17 -14.09 -20.50
C THR A 80 2.02 -15.03 -20.84
N SER A 81 1.46 -14.91 -22.04
CA SER A 81 0.43 -15.83 -22.53
C SER A 81 0.96 -17.19 -22.98
N ASP A 82 2.24 -17.47 -22.79
CA ASP A 82 2.88 -18.74 -23.17
C ASP A 82 2.74 -19.73 -22.03
N ASN A 83 1.79 -20.66 -22.17
CA ASN A 83 1.54 -21.72 -21.21
C ASN A 83 2.49 -22.93 -21.35
N ASP A 84 3.34 -22.98 -22.39
CA ASP A 84 4.27 -24.09 -22.57
C ASP A 84 5.34 -24.17 -21.49
N THR A 85 5.54 -23.07 -20.75
CA THR A 85 6.51 -22.96 -19.65
C THR A 85 5.88 -23.01 -18.25
N GLY A 86 4.55 -23.16 -18.15
CA GLY A 86 3.84 -23.29 -16.87
C GLY A 86 3.74 -21.99 -16.06
N GLY A 87 3.56 -20.85 -16.71
CA GLY A 87 3.51 -19.55 -16.01
C GLY A 87 2.68 -18.49 -16.71
N GLY A 88 1.63 -18.90 -17.44
CA GLY A 88 0.84 -18.03 -18.29
C GLY A 88 0.01 -17.01 -17.54
N LEU A 89 -0.20 -15.82 -18.17
CA LEU A 89 -1.27 -14.91 -17.81
C LEU A 89 -2.60 -15.53 -18.20
N GLY A 90 -3.62 -15.27 -17.39
CA GLY A 90 -5.00 -15.55 -17.80
C GLY A 90 -5.43 -14.73 -19.02
N PRO A 91 -6.55 -15.09 -19.62
CA PRO A 91 -7.07 -14.40 -20.80
C PRO A 91 -7.27 -12.91 -20.60
N VAL A 92 -7.70 -12.51 -19.40
CA VAL A 92 -7.80 -11.12 -18.95
C VAL A 92 -7.04 -10.94 -17.63
N TYR A 93 -6.47 -9.76 -17.40
CA TYR A 93 -5.68 -9.48 -16.21
C TYR A 93 -5.64 -7.99 -15.90
N ALA A 94 -5.33 -7.63 -14.65
CA ALA A 94 -5.09 -6.26 -14.20
C ALA A 94 -3.60 -5.95 -14.08
N GLY A 95 -2.75 -6.94 -13.78
CA GLY A 95 -1.30 -6.85 -13.68
C GLY A 95 -0.63 -8.08 -14.30
N TYR A 96 0.66 -7.99 -14.62
CA TYR A 96 1.41 -9.06 -15.28
C TYR A 96 2.57 -9.62 -14.41
N SER A 97 2.77 -9.06 -13.23
CA SER A 97 3.59 -9.57 -12.13
C SER A 97 3.20 -8.87 -10.83
N CYS A 98 3.55 -9.42 -9.68
CA CYS A 98 3.36 -8.71 -8.41
C CYS A 98 4.14 -7.39 -8.42
N GLY A 99 5.41 -7.41 -8.88
CA GLY A 99 6.28 -6.23 -9.00
C GLY A 99 5.80 -5.18 -9.99
N SER A 100 4.93 -5.53 -10.95
CA SER A 100 4.33 -4.55 -11.85
C SER A 100 3.45 -3.54 -11.11
N CYS A 101 2.69 -4.00 -10.12
CA CYS A 101 1.87 -3.16 -9.24
C CYS A 101 2.61 -2.74 -7.97
N HIS A 102 3.41 -3.62 -7.38
CA HIS A 102 4.10 -3.44 -6.12
C HIS A 102 5.62 -3.22 -6.30
N ARG A 103 6.01 -2.30 -7.16
CA ARG A 103 7.41 -2.05 -7.51
C ARG A 103 8.30 -1.91 -6.26
N ASN A 104 9.39 -2.69 -6.20
CA ASN A 104 10.30 -2.78 -5.05
C ASN A 104 9.55 -3.08 -3.74
N ALA A 105 8.61 -4.02 -3.75
CA ALA A 105 7.70 -4.33 -2.63
C ALA A 105 6.90 -3.12 -2.08
N GLY A 106 6.83 -2.05 -2.85
CA GLY A 106 6.15 -0.80 -2.52
C GLY A 106 4.89 -0.58 -3.34
N ARG A 107 4.88 0.54 -4.07
CA ARG A 107 3.75 0.96 -4.92
C ARG A 107 4.25 1.43 -6.27
N THR A 108 3.73 0.91 -7.35
CA THR A 108 3.92 1.52 -8.66
C THR A 108 3.14 2.82 -8.74
N LYS A 109 3.69 3.81 -9.46
CA LYS A 109 3.01 5.09 -9.67
C LYS A 109 1.71 4.85 -10.42
N PRO A 110 0.54 5.20 -9.85
CA PRO A 110 -0.73 5.02 -10.53
C PRO A 110 -0.82 5.92 -11.76
N ALA A 111 -1.46 5.41 -12.81
CA ALA A 111 -1.75 6.18 -14.00
C ALA A 111 -3.03 7.00 -13.80
N LEU A 112 -2.91 8.14 -13.12
CA LEU A 112 -3.99 9.10 -12.95
C LEU A 112 -4.02 10.05 -14.14
N TRP A 113 -5.13 10.07 -14.89
CA TRP A 113 -5.30 10.86 -16.10
C TRP A 113 -6.14 12.10 -15.84
N THR A 114 -5.77 13.20 -16.47
CA THR A 114 -6.57 14.42 -16.52
C THR A 114 -7.49 14.41 -17.74
N GLU A 115 -8.57 15.20 -17.70
CA GLU A 115 -9.46 15.43 -18.83
C GLU A 115 -8.66 15.95 -20.05
N GLY A 116 -8.82 15.34 -21.22
CA GLY A 116 -8.07 15.66 -22.43
C GLY A 116 -6.76 14.90 -22.60
N GLY A 117 -6.31 14.15 -21.59
CA GLY A 117 -5.27 13.15 -21.78
C GLY A 117 -5.83 12.04 -22.68
N SER A 118 -5.12 11.66 -23.73
CA SER A 118 -5.40 10.42 -24.45
C SER A 118 -5.29 9.31 -23.41
N GLY A 119 -6.41 8.69 -23.03
CA GLY A 119 -6.38 7.59 -22.08
C GLY A 119 -5.31 6.60 -22.53
N SER A 120 -4.33 6.33 -21.70
CA SER A 120 -3.38 5.29 -22.01
C SER A 120 -4.12 3.98 -21.95
N TYR A 121 -4.16 3.28 -23.04
CA TYR A 121 -4.62 1.89 -23.08
C TYR A 121 -3.59 0.94 -22.47
N GLY A 122 -2.58 1.49 -21.79
CA GLY A 122 -1.56 0.74 -21.12
C GLY A 122 -1.91 0.36 -19.69
N PHE A 123 -0.97 -0.28 -19.05
CA PHE A 123 -1.05 -0.71 -17.66
C PHE A 123 -1.23 0.48 -16.70
N SER A 124 -2.26 0.42 -15.84
CA SER A 124 -2.63 1.53 -14.96
C SER A 124 -1.99 1.47 -13.57
N ALA A 125 -1.51 0.31 -13.13
CA ALA A 125 -1.13 0.02 -11.76
C ALA A 125 -2.26 0.26 -10.74
N MET A 126 -3.50 0.08 -11.16
CA MET A 126 -4.70 0.27 -10.34
C MET A 126 -5.65 -0.92 -10.52
N LEU A 127 -6.24 -1.37 -9.42
CA LEU A 127 -7.32 -2.33 -9.43
C LEU A 127 -8.66 -1.59 -9.51
N VAL A 128 -9.45 -1.91 -10.51
CA VAL A 128 -10.74 -1.27 -10.77
C VAL A 128 -11.85 -2.10 -10.11
N TYR A 129 -12.54 -1.50 -9.15
CA TYR A 129 -13.65 -2.13 -8.43
C TYR A 129 -14.98 -1.58 -8.91
N VAL A 130 -15.93 -2.46 -9.13
CA VAL A 130 -17.28 -2.08 -9.51
C VAL A 130 -18.31 -2.70 -8.58
N THR A 131 -19.31 -1.91 -8.21
CA THR A 131 -20.49 -2.36 -7.46
C THR A 131 -21.73 -1.68 -8.00
N ARG A 132 -22.89 -2.20 -7.67
CA ARG A 132 -24.13 -1.45 -7.77
C ARG A 132 -24.10 -0.25 -6.82
N LYS A 133 -24.87 0.79 -7.11
CA LYS A 133 -24.96 1.97 -6.21
C LYS A 133 -25.40 1.62 -4.78
N ASN A 134 -26.09 0.51 -4.60
CA ASN A 134 -26.46 -0.01 -3.28
C ASN A 134 -25.36 -0.84 -2.60
N GLY A 135 -24.16 -0.94 -3.20
CA GLY A 135 -23.02 -1.69 -2.69
C GLY A 135 -22.99 -3.18 -3.05
N ALA A 136 -24.00 -3.71 -3.76
CA ALA A 136 -24.02 -5.10 -4.17
C ALA A 136 -23.03 -5.36 -5.33
N PHE A 137 -22.46 -6.56 -5.35
CA PHE A 137 -21.53 -6.98 -6.40
C PHE A 137 -22.23 -7.28 -7.73
N PHE A 138 -21.45 -7.29 -8.78
CA PHE A 138 -21.76 -7.86 -10.08
C PHE A 138 -21.03 -9.22 -10.18
N PRO A 139 -21.71 -10.35 -9.99
CA PRO A 139 -21.07 -11.67 -9.92
C PRO A 139 -20.21 -12.00 -11.14
N ASP A 140 -20.63 -11.55 -12.33
CA ASP A 140 -19.99 -11.86 -13.61
C ASP A 140 -18.61 -11.21 -13.79
N TYR A 141 -18.25 -10.24 -12.95
CA TYR A 141 -16.97 -9.52 -13.01
C TYR A 141 -16.04 -9.85 -11.85
N GLY A 142 -16.43 -10.75 -10.96
CA GLY A 142 -15.63 -11.09 -9.80
C GLY A 142 -15.32 -9.90 -8.89
N ARG A 143 -14.07 -9.78 -8.46
CA ARG A 143 -13.61 -8.74 -7.53
C ARG A 143 -13.23 -7.43 -8.23
N VAL A 144 -12.61 -7.53 -9.40
CA VAL A 144 -12.08 -6.39 -10.16
C VAL A 144 -12.43 -6.51 -11.64
N ILE A 145 -12.44 -5.37 -12.31
CA ILE A 145 -12.50 -5.30 -13.77
C ILE A 145 -11.07 -5.41 -14.30
N HIS A 146 -10.85 -6.29 -15.27
CA HIS A 146 -9.57 -6.49 -15.93
C HIS A 146 -9.48 -5.59 -17.17
N ASP A 147 -8.55 -4.65 -17.12
CA ASP A 147 -8.35 -3.66 -18.18
C ASP A 147 -7.26 -4.06 -19.19
N GLN A 148 -6.67 -5.25 -19.01
CA GLN A 148 -5.69 -5.87 -19.91
C GLN A 148 -6.18 -7.23 -20.37
N ALA A 149 -5.64 -7.70 -21.50
CA ALA A 149 -5.90 -9.04 -22.03
C ALA A 149 -4.72 -9.54 -22.86
N ILE A 150 -4.59 -10.86 -23.01
CA ILE A 150 -3.63 -11.47 -23.91
C ILE A 150 -4.01 -11.22 -25.38
N TYR A 151 -3.06 -11.49 -26.29
CA TYR A 151 -3.31 -11.32 -27.72
C TYR A 151 -4.50 -12.14 -28.20
N GLY A 152 -5.40 -11.50 -28.93
CA GLY A 152 -6.61 -12.11 -29.50
C GLY A 152 -7.82 -12.11 -28.56
N VAL A 153 -7.68 -11.69 -27.31
CA VAL A 153 -8.77 -11.52 -26.34
C VAL A 153 -8.97 -10.03 -26.07
N LYS A 154 -10.20 -9.63 -25.81
CA LYS A 154 -10.49 -8.26 -25.36
C LYS A 154 -10.55 -8.20 -23.85
N PRO A 155 -10.05 -7.11 -23.22
CA PRO A 155 -10.24 -6.91 -21.79
C PRO A 155 -11.73 -6.76 -21.45
N GLU A 156 -12.06 -6.74 -20.17
CA GLU A 156 -13.45 -6.51 -19.74
C GLU A 156 -13.88 -5.07 -19.99
N GLY A 157 -13.03 -4.10 -19.72
CA GLY A 157 -13.28 -2.69 -19.96
C GLY A 157 -12.03 -1.84 -19.87
N LYS A 158 -12.15 -0.55 -20.14
CA LYS A 158 -11.07 0.43 -20.01
C LYS A 158 -11.44 1.54 -19.04
N LEU A 159 -10.54 1.80 -18.10
CA LEU A 159 -10.69 2.85 -17.10
C LEU A 159 -10.36 4.23 -17.70
N ARG A 160 -11.18 5.23 -17.35
CA ARG A 160 -10.86 6.64 -17.49
C ARG A 160 -10.93 7.30 -16.13
N THR A 161 -9.95 8.14 -15.80
CA THR A 161 -9.91 8.92 -14.56
C THR A 161 -9.98 10.40 -14.91
N LYS A 162 -10.86 11.13 -14.24
CA LYS A 162 -10.95 12.59 -14.29
C LYS A 162 -10.56 13.15 -12.92
N LEU A 163 -9.59 14.06 -12.90
CA LEU A 163 -9.12 14.67 -11.66
C LEU A 163 -9.81 16.01 -11.43
N HIS A 164 -10.33 16.20 -10.24
CA HIS A 164 -10.93 17.44 -9.77
C HIS A 164 -10.08 18.01 -8.64
N TYR A 165 -10.02 19.34 -8.57
CA TYR A 165 -9.21 20.04 -7.59
C TYR A 165 -10.06 21.03 -6.83
N LYS A 166 -9.81 21.16 -5.52
CA LYS A 166 -10.46 22.12 -4.66
C LYS A 166 -9.45 22.76 -3.71
N THR A 167 -9.37 24.09 -3.76
CA THR A 167 -8.50 24.88 -2.87
C THR A 167 -9.20 25.15 -1.56
N PHE A 168 -8.43 25.04 -0.49
CA PHE A 168 -8.82 25.34 0.89
C PHE A 168 -7.76 26.24 1.50
N GLN A 169 -8.05 26.79 2.69
CA GLN A 169 -7.15 27.68 3.41
C GLN A 169 -7.04 27.27 4.87
N PHE A 170 -5.82 27.28 5.39
CA PHE A 170 -5.56 27.17 6.81
C PHE A 170 -5.95 28.45 7.55
N PRO A 171 -6.16 28.42 8.90
CA PRO A 171 -6.51 29.63 9.67
C PRO A 171 -5.47 30.76 9.59
N ASP A 172 -4.21 30.44 9.31
CA ASP A 172 -3.11 31.40 9.13
C ASP A 172 -3.03 31.99 7.73
N GLY A 173 -3.91 31.59 6.81
CA GLY A 173 -3.99 32.08 5.45
C GLY A 173 -3.19 31.30 4.42
N GLU A 174 -2.44 30.27 4.81
CA GLU A 174 -1.75 29.37 3.86
C GLU A 174 -2.82 28.56 3.10
N GLU A 175 -2.66 28.49 1.76
CA GLU A 175 -3.55 27.70 0.92
C GLU A 175 -3.04 26.26 0.73
N TYR A 176 -3.97 25.33 0.63
CA TYR A 176 -3.71 23.95 0.18
C TYR A 176 -4.79 23.50 -0.77
N GLU A 177 -4.45 22.54 -1.62
CA GLU A 177 -5.37 22.00 -2.60
C GLU A 177 -5.58 20.51 -2.35
N LEU A 178 -6.81 20.04 -2.45
CA LEU A 178 -7.13 18.63 -2.45
C LEU A 178 -7.52 18.19 -3.86
N CYS A 179 -6.96 17.06 -4.27
CA CYS A 179 -7.30 16.39 -5.53
C CYS A 179 -8.19 15.19 -5.23
N TYR A 180 -9.29 15.03 -5.99
CA TYR A 180 -10.07 13.81 -5.95
C TYR A 180 -10.36 13.30 -7.36
N PRO A 181 -10.29 11.98 -7.57
CA PRO A 181 -10.56 11.36 -8.85
C PRO A 181 -12.03 10.97 -8.99
N GLU A 182 -12.55 11.08 -10.20
CA GLU A 182 -13.77 10.48 -10.69
C GLU A 182 -13.40 9.37 -11.66
N TYR A 183 -14.01 8.21 -11.51
CA TYR A 183 -13.67 7.01 -12.28
C TYR A 183 -14.85 6.59 -13.17
N GLU A 184 -14.51 6.22 -14.41
CA GLU A 184 -15.48 5.79 -15.42
C GLU A 184 -14.90 4.59 -16.19
N ILE A 185 -15.70 3.56 -16.41
CA ILE A 185 -15.41 2.56 -17.42
C ILE A 185 -15.97 3.07 -18.76
N HIS A 186 -15.11 3.56 -19.63
CA HIS A 186 -15.53 4.24 -20.87
C HIS A 186 -15.63 3.32 -22.10
N GLU A 187 -14.96 2.17 -22.07
CA GLU A 187 -15.05 1.13 -23.08
C GLU A 187 -15.38 -0.21 -22.42
N TRP A 188 -16.48 -0.78 -22.79
CA TRP A 188 -16.92 -2.08 -22.33
C TRP A 188 -16.78 -3.10 -23.46
N TYR A 189 -16.07 -4.19 -23.22
CA TYR A 189 -15.93 -5.31 -24.14
C TYR A 189 -16.61 -6.56 -23.60
N ALA A 190 -16.81 -6.66 -22.31
CA ALA A 190 -17.73 -7.59 -21.66
C ALA A 190 -19.16 -7.03 -21.65
N ASP A 191 -20.09 -7.72 -21.00
CA ASP A 191 -21.46 -7.22 -20.85
C ASP A 191 -21.48 -5.94 -20.03
N SER A 192 -21.92 -4.83 -20.65
CA SER A 192 -21.89 -3.51 -20.01
C SER A 192 -22.89 -3.40 -18.86
N ILE A 193 -22.51 -2.66 -17.84
CA ILE A 193 -23.39 -2.31 -16.72
C ILE A 193 -24.01 -0.95 -17.00
N ALA A 194 -25.31 -0.81 -16.72
CA ALA A 194 -26.00 0.46 -16.89
C ALA A 194 -25.37 1.53 -15.97
N PRO A 195 -25.00 2.72 -16.49
CA PRO A 195 -24.33 3.77 -15.73
C PRO A 195 -25.09 4.22 -14.49
N GLU A 196 -26.42 4.18 -14.54
CA GLU A 196 -27.28 4.54 -13.41
C GLU A 196 -27.20 3.55 -12.24
N ASP A 197 -26.73 2.32 -12.46
CA ASP A 197 -26.56 1.29 -11.45
C ASP A 197 -25.08 1.10 -11.04
N LEU A 198 -24.15 1.71 -11.78
CA LEU A 198 -22.73 1.53 -11.60
C LEU A 198 -22.16 2.52 -10.57
N PHE A 199 -21.39 1.99 -9.63
CA PHE A 199 -20.40 2.74 -8.87
C PHE A 199 -19.02 2.15 -9.18
N CYS A 200 -18.13 2.99 -9.67
CA CYS A 200 -16.75 2.60 -10.03
C CYS A 200 -15.76 3.30 -9.10
N THR A 201 -14.81 2.54 -8.60
CA THR A 201 -13.70 3.05 -7.79
C THR A 201 -12.42 2.28 -8.10
N VAL A 202 -11.29 2.80 -7.65
CA VAL A 202 -10.00 2.11 -7.82
C VAL A 202 -9.27 1.98 -6.50
N ARG A 203 -8.35 1.03 -6.46
CA ARG A 203 -7.36 0.91 -5.40
C ARG A 203 -5.97 0.80 -5.99
N ILE A 204 -5.04 1.55 -5.43
CA ILE A 204 -3.62 1.39 -5.72
C ILE A 204 -3.00 0.35 -4.78
N PRO A 205 -1.89 -0.26 -5.16
CA PRO A 205 -1.23 -1.29 -4.36
C PRO A 205 -0.91 -0.82 -2.94
N LEU A 206 -0.94 -1.73 -1.97
CA LEU A 206 -0.39 -1.50 -0.64
C LEU A 206 1.10 -1.82 -0.64
N ARG A 207 1.88 -1.13 0.22
CA ARG A 207 3.27 -1.52 0.47
C ARG A 207 3.31 -2.85 1.21
N HIS A 208 4.27 -3.71 0.88
CA HIS A 208 4.46 -5.00 1.55
C HIS A 208 5.38 -4.91 2.79
N VAL A 209 5.88 -3.73 3.10
CA VAL A 209 6.69 -3.47 4.30
C VAL A 209 5.96 -3.94 5.55
N GLY A 210 6.60 -4.83 6.30
CA GLY A 210 6.10 -5.32 7.58
C GLY A 210 4.99 -6.37 7.50
N MET A 211 4.71 -6.95 6.34
CA MET A 211 3.65 -7.96 6.19
C MET A 211 3.87 -9.16 7.11
N GLY A 212 5.12 -9.64 7.25
CA GLY A 212 5.42 -10.74 8.17
C GLY A 212 5.12 -10.40 9.62
N GLN A 213 5.49 -9.19 10.07
CA GLN A 213 5.19 -8.73 11.43
C GLN A 213 3.70 -8.57 11.64
N MET A 214 2.97 -8.05 10.65
CA MET A 214 1.52 -7.91 10.69
C MET A 214 0.85 -9.27 10.88
N MET A 215 1.26 -10.31 10.14
CA MET A 215 0.74 -11.67 10.29
C MET A 215 1.10 -12.31 11.65
N ALA A 216 2.16 -11.84 12.28
CA ALA A 216 2.61 -12.33 13.57
C ALA A 216 1.97 -11.61 14.78
N ILE A 217 1.21 -10.53 14.60
CA ILE A 217 0.51 -9.82 15.69
C ILE A 217 -0.39 -10.80 16.46
N ASP A 218 -0.43 -10.67 17.79
CA ASP A 218 -1.37 -11.44 18.59
C ASP A 218 -2.80 -10.92 18.33
N PRO A 219 -3.73 -11.75 17.80
CA PRO A 219 -5.11 -11.34 17.58
C PRO A 219 -5.80 -10.75 18.80
N LYS A 220 -5.43 -11.22 20.00
CA LYS A 220 -5.98 -10.70 21.26
C LYS A 220 -5.60 -9.25 21.52
N GLU A 221 -4.46 -8.79 20.98
CA GLU A 221 -4.05 -7.39 21.11
C GLU A 221 -4.97 -6.50 20.26
N ILE A 222 -5.26 -6.91 19.03
CA ILE A 222 -6.23 -6.21 18.15
C ILE A 222 -7.65 -6.24 18.74
N GLU A 223 -8.09 -7.37 19.26
CA GLU A 223 -9.39 -7.49 19.95
C GLU A 223 -9.47 -6.59 21.19
N THR A 224 -8.37 -6.45 21.93
CA THR A 224 -8.29 -5.56 23.08
C THR A 224 -8.35 -4.09 22.65
N LEU A 225 -7.68 -3.73 21.54
CA LEU A 225 -7.77 -2.39 20.95
C LEU A 225 -9.20 -2.11 20.49
N ALA A 226 -9.84 -3.03 19.79
CA ALA A 226 -11.22 -2.86 19.34
C ALA A 226 -12.19 -2.65 20.53
N ALA A 227 -12.01 -3.37 21.62
CA ALA A 227 -12.81 -3.20 22.83
C ALA A 227 -12.60 -1.84 23.53
N ARG A 228 -11.44 -1.19 23.32
CA ARG A 228 -11.06 0.10 23.91
C ARG A 228 -11.27 1.27 22.98
N SER A 229 -11.40 1.05 21.68
CA SER A 229 -11.54 2.10 20.66
C SER A 229 -12.92 2.74 20.74
N ASN A 230 -13.11 3.57 21.75
CA ASN A 230 -14.33 4.35 21.96
C ASN A 230 -13.97 5.69 22.60
N TYR A 231 -13.80 6.71 21.75
CA TYR A 231 -13.43 8.07 22.15
C TYR A 231 -14.49 9.04 21.65
N PRO A 232 -15.67 9.10 22.34
CA PRO A 232 -16.82 9.88 21.88
C PRO A 232 -16.54 11.36 21.74
N GLU A 233 -15.61 11.90 22.52
CA GLU A 233 -15.17 13.29 22.43
C GLU A 233 -14.47 13.64 21.09
N TYR A 234 -13.99 12.62 20.37
CA TYR A 234 -13.37 12.75 19.04
C TYR A 234 -14.18 12.05 17.95
N GLY A 235 -15.26 11.37 18.31
CA GLY A 235 -16.08 10.59 17.37
C GLY A 235 -15.43 9.31 16.86
N ILE A 236 -14.45 8.75 17.60
CA ILE A 236 -13.67 7.58 17.18
C ILE A 236 -14.24 6.32 17.83
N SER A 237 -14.46 5.26 17.00
CA SER A 237 -15.02 3.97 17.42
C SER A 237 -14.55 2.82 16.52
N GLY A 238 -13.24 2.55 16.50
CA GLY A 238 -12.64 1.50 15.68
C GLY A 238 -13.16 0.11 16.01
N ARG A 239 -13.31 -0.74 15.00
CA ARG A 239 -13.77 -2.12 15.15
C ARG A 239 -12.97 -3.11 14.33
N ALA A 240 -12.84 -4.34 14.83
CA ALA A 240 -12.20 -5.43 14.10
C ALA A 240 -13.06 -5.90 12.91
N ASN A 241 -12.44 -6.31 11.81
CA ASN A 241 -13.12 -7.02 10.74
C ASN A 241 -12.94 -8.53 10.96
N TYR A 242 -14.05 -9.26 10.99
CA TYR A 242 -14.05 -10.72 10.98
C TYR A 242 -14.52 -11.22 9.64
N ILE A 243 -13.76 -12.15 9.10
CA ILE A 243 -13.99 -12.74 7.79
C ILE A 243 -14.24 -14.22 7.91
N ASN A 244 -15.09 -14.74 7.05
CA ASN A 244 -15.35 -16.17 6.97
C ASN A 244 -14.69 -16.71 5.70
N GLU A 245 -13.53 -17.32 5.86
CA GLU A 245 -12.85 -18.02 4.77
C GLU A 245 -13.08 -19.53 4.93
N ARG A 246 -13.80 -20.13 3.97
CA ARG A 246 -14.08 -21.57 3.93
C ARG A 246 -14.71 -22.13 5.21
N GLY A 247 -15.60 -21.36 5.84
CA GLY A 247 -16.27 -21.76 7.07
C GLY A 247 -15.47 -21.53 8.36
N VAL A 248 -14.28 -20.94 8.26
CA VAL A 248 -13.46 -20.54 9.42
C VAL A 248 -13.59 -19.04 9.62
N LEU A 249 -14.13 -18.64 10.76
CA LEU A 249 -14.18 -17.23 11.16
C LEU A 249 -12.81 -16.81 11.70
N SER A 250 -12.20 -15.85 11.03
CA SER A 250 -10.85 -15.35 11.35
C SER A 250 -10.84 -13.83 11.47
N LEU A 251 -9.91 -13.31 12.27
CA LEU A 251 -9.62 -11.88 12.31
C LEU A 251 -8.93 -11.47 11.00
N GLY A 252 -9.49 -10.49 10.29
CA GLY A 252 -8.85 -9.89 9.13
C GLY A 252 -7.77 -8.89 9.55
N LEU A 253 -6.61 -8.94 8.90
CA LEU A 253 -5.48 -8.03 9.14
C LEU A 253 -4.94 -7.41 7.85
N SER A 254 -4.99 -8.12 6.73
CA SER A 254 -4.45 -7.63 5.45
C SER A 254 -5.51 -7.01 4.54
N GLY A 255 -5.05 -6.32 3.50
CA GLY A 255 -5.89 -5.55 2.59
C GLY A 255 -6.35 -4.20 3.15
N ASN A 256 -6.94 -3.37 2.29
CA ASN A 256 -7.39 -2.01 2.63
C ASN A 256 -8.53 -1.97 3.68
N LYS A 257 -9.30 -3.05 3.77
CA LYS A 257 -10.45 -3.17 4.68
C LYS A 257 -10.29 -4.31 5.68
N ALA A 258 -9.06 -4.73 5.97
CA ALA A 258 -8.80 -5.92 6.78
C ALA A 258 -9.64 -7.12 6.32
N GLN A 259 -9.74 -7.31 5.00
CA GLN A 259 -10.64 -8.30 4.40
C GLN A 259 -9.99 -9.67 4.20
N HIS A 260 -8.77 -9.88 4.67
CA HIS A 260 -8.06 -11.15 4.59
C HIS A 260 -7.32 -11.45 5.90
N ALA A 261 -7.25 -12.73 6.25
CA ALA A 261 -6.53 -13.21 7.42
C ALA A 261 -5.06 -13.55 7.11
N ASP A 262 -4.71 -13.71 5.83
CA ASP A 262 -3.38 -14.06 5.34
C ASP A 262 -2.84 -13.02 4.33
N LEU A 263 -1.71 -13.33 3.69
CA LEU A 263 -1.06 -12.46 2.69
C LEU A 263 -1.75 -12.50 1.32
N THR A 264 -2.63 -13.45 1.08
CA THR A 264 -3.41 -13.59 -0.16
C THR A 264 -2.58 -13.74 -1.43
N VAL A 265 -1.43 -14.41 -1.35
CA VAL A 265 -0.53 -14.63 -2.51
C VAL A 265 -1.29 -15.34 -3.63
N GLU A 266 -1.96 -16.46 -3.32
CA GLU A 266 -2.72 -17.26 -4.28
C GLU A 266 -3.86 -16.47 -4.92
N LEU A 267 -4.54 -15.62 -4.11
CA LEU A 267 -5.61 -14.76 -4.62
C LEU A 267 -5.06 -13.69 -5.58
N GLY A 268 -3.91 -13.11 -5.28
CA GLY A 268 -3.27 -12.12 -6.16
C GLY A 268 -2.87 -12.73 -7.50
N PHE A 269 -2.30 -13.92 -7.50
CA PHE A 269 -2.00 -14.65 -8.74
C PHE A 269 -3.26 -14.90 -9.57
N SER A 270 -4.32 -15.42 -8.95
CA SER A 270 -5.58 -15.71 -9.66
C SER A 270 -6.32 -14.44 -10.04
N SER A 271 -6.69 -13.57 -9.07
CA SER A 271 -7.63 -12.47 -9.35
C SER A 271 -7.02 -11.31 -10.11
N ASP A 272 -5.71 -11.08 -10.01
CA ASP A 272 -5.09 -9.89 -10.59
C ASP A 272 -4.35 -10.23 -11.89
N MET A 273 -3.90 -11.47 -12.05
CA MET A 273 -3.14 -11.94 -13.23
C MET A 273 -3.82 -13.07 -14.00
N GLY A 274 -4.87 -13.68 -13.46
CA GLY A 274 -5.51 -14.87 -14.05
C GLY A 274 -4.62 -16.11 -14.01
N VAL A 275 -3.60 -16.14 -13.14
CA VAL A 275 -2.66 -17.27 -13.00
C VAL A 275 -3.27 -18.32 -12.08
N THR A 276 -3.60 -19.48 -12.64
CA THR A 276 -4.24 -20.58 -11.90
C THR A 276 -3.27 -21.24 -10.91
N ASN A 277 -3.80 -21.65 -9.77
CA ASN A 277 -3.04 -22.26 -8.68
C ASN A 277 -3.90 -23.26 -7.90
N SER A 278 -3.30 -24.01 -6.98
CA SER A 278 -3.99 -25.05 -6.23
C SER A 278 -5.20 -24.58 -5.42
N ARG A 279 -5.23 -23.31 -5.02
CA ARG A 279 -6.35 -22.70 -4.28
C ARG A 279 -7.44 -22.16 -5.21
N TYR A 280 -7.05 -21.69 -6.38
CA TYR A 280 -7.91 -21.10 -7.41
C TYR A 280 -7.54 -21.72 -8.77
N PRO A 281 -8.06 -22.94 -9.07
CA PRO A 281 -7.67 -23.68 -10.26
C PRO A 281 -8.44 -23.28 -11.52
N GLU A 282 -9.44 -22.41 -11.40
CA GLU A 282 -10.34 -22.01 -12.50
C GLU A 282 -9.98 -20.61 -13.00
N GLU A 283 -10.12 -20.40 -14.31
CA GLU A 283 -9.97 -19.07 -14.92
C GLU A 283 -11.09 -18.14 -14.50
N ILE A 284 -10.75 -16.91 -14.14
CA ILE A 284 -11.67 -15.92 -13.54
C ILE A 284 -12.69 -15.34 -14.51
N CYS A 285 -12.47 -15.46 -15.82
CA CYS A 285 -13.31 -14.90 -16.89
C CYS A 285 -14.13 -15.95 -17.63
N GLU A 286 -14.17 -17.19 -17.16
CA GLU A 286 -14.91 -18.27 -17.81
C GLU A 286 -16.40 -17.91 -17.92
N GLY A 287 -16.95 -18.06 -19.12
CA GLY A 287 -18.36 -17.78 -19.40
C GLY A 287 -18.68 -16.32 -19.75
N GLN A 288 -17.73 -15.39 -19.67
CA GLN A 288 -17.96 -14.00 -20.08
C GLN A 288 -18.14 -13.87 -21.60
N SER A 289 -18.94 -12.87 -22.04
CA SER A 289 -19.35 -12.73 -23.44
C SER A 289 -18.16 -12.49 -24.41
N GLN A 290 -17.15 -11.75 -24.02
CA GLN A 290 -15.97 -11.51 -24.86
C GLN A 290 -15.10 -12.76 -25.05
N MET A 291 -15.30 -13.79 -24.24
CA MET A 291 -14.62 -15.10 -24.36
C MET A 291 -15.34 -16.04 -25.33
N GLN A 292 -16.62 -15.73 -25.67
CA GLN A 292 -17.43 -16.55 -26.59
C GLN A 292 -16.98 -16.34 -28.03
N GLY A 293 -16.39 -17.35 -28.65
CA GLY A 293 -15.93 -17.32 -30.05
C GLY A 293 -14.52 -16.78 -30.26
N GLY A 294 -13.82 -16.41 -29.20
CA GLY A 294 -12.40 -16.07 -29.25
C GLY A 294 -11.51 -17.28 -29.14
N SER A 295 -10.25 -17.12 -29.50
CA SER A 295 -9.22 -18.14 -29.49
C SER A 295 -8.79 -18.55 -28.09
N MET A 296 -9.69 -19.10 -27.29
CA MET A 296 -9.33 -20.03 -26.23
C MET A 296 -8.72 -21.34 -26.83
N MET A 297 -8.58 -21.38 -28.15
CA MET A 297 -8.00 -22.49 -28.88
C MET A 297 -6.51 -22.56 -28.61
N GLY A 298 -6.12 -23.43 -27.70
CA GLY A 298 -4.74 -23.71 -27.31
C GLY A 298 -4.39 -23.43 -25.86
N LEU A 299 -5.27 -22.86 -25.05
CA LEU A 299 -5.05 -22.81 -23.62
C LEU A 299 -5.32 -24.22 -23.04
N SER A 300 -4.29 -24.83 -22.46
CA SER A 300 -4.42 -26.11 -21.77
C SER A 300 -4.79 -25.84 -20.34
N TYR A 301 -5.98 -26.24 -19.93
CA TYR A 301 -6.45 -26.16 -18.53
C TYR A 301 -6.01 -27.36 -17.70
N ASP A 302 -5.16 -28.22 -18.26
CA ASP A 302 -4.77 -29.49 -17.62
C ASP A 302 -3.70 -29.34 -16.55
N GLN A 303 -3.05 -28.17 -16.47
CA GLN A 303 -1.99 -27.88 -15.50
C GLN A 303 -2.17 -26.50 -14.88
N LEU A 304 -1.85 -26.40 -13.59
CA LEU A 304 -1.80 -25.11 -12.90
C LEU A 304 -0.60 -24.28 -13.39
N ASP A 305 -0.79 -22.99 -13.52
CA ASP A 305 0.24 -22.06 -14.02
C ASP A 305 1.38 -21.82 -13.01
N ILE A 306 1.12 -22.00 -11.72
CA ILE A 306 2.13 -21.86 -10.68
C ILE A 306 2.01 -22.98 -9.65
N SER A 307 3.16 -23.53 -9.23
CA SER A 307 3.23 -24.58 -8.22
C SER A 307 2.98 -24.04 -6.81
N THR A 308 2.55 -24.90 -5.90
CA THR A 308 2.40 -24.55 -4.47
C THR A 308 3.76 -24.16 -3.85
N GLU A 309 4.85 -24.80 -4.23
CA GLU A 309 6.20 -24.52 -3.74
C GLU A 309 6.66 -23.10 -4.15
N ASP A 310 6.42 -22.72 -5.39
CA ASP A 310 6.73 -21.37 -5.89
C ASP A 310 5.92 -20.30 -5.15
N MET A 311 4.65 -20.55 -4.89
CA MET A 311 3.81 -19.63 -4.09
C MET A 311 4.29 -19.51 -2.65
N GLU A 312 4.72 -20.60 -2.02
CA GLU A 312 5.32 -20.59 -0.68
C GLU A 312 6.63 -19.80 -0.63
N ASP A 313 7.40 -19.75 -1.71
CA ASP A 313 8.61 -18.94 -1.81
C ASP A 313 8.27 -17.45 -1.94
N VAL A 314 7.22 -17.07 -2.69
CA VAL A 314 6.72 -15.69 -2.76
C VAL A 314 6.16 -15.26 -1.38
N ASP A 315 5.42 -16.14 -0.71
CA ASP A 315 4.89 -15.87 0.64
C ASP A 315 6.04 -15.65 1.65
N LEU A 316 7.08 -16.49 1.60
CA LEU A 316 8.28 -16.32 2.40
C LEU A 316 9.01 -15.00 2.10
N TYR A 317 9.16 -14.64 0.81
CA TYR A 317 9.74 -13.36 0.41
C TYR A 317 8.99 -12.20 1.08
N MET A 318 7.68 -12.14 0.95
CA MET A 318 6.87 -11.07 1.53
C MET A 318 6.94 -11.03 3.06
N GLN A 319 6.97 -12.17 3.73
CA GLN A 319 7.08 -12.25 5.20
C GLN A 319 8.47 -11.87 5.72
N ALA A 320 9.51 -12.11 4.93
CA ALA A 320 10.91 -11.91 5.33
C ALA A 320 11.48 -10.56 4.90
N LEU A 321 10.68 -9.69 4.25
CA LEU A 321 11.06 -8.30 3.98
C LEU A 321 11.39 -7.57 5.27
N GLY A 322 12.49 -6.86 5.28
CA GLY A 322 12.88 -6.00 6.39
C GLY A 322 12.04 -4.72 6.43
N VAL A 323 11.88 -4.17 7.62
CA VAL A 323 11.14 -2.93 7.83
C VAL A 323 12.13 -1.80 8.09
N PRO A 324 12.09 -0.69 7.33
CA PRO A 324 12.99 0.43 7.55
C PRO A 324 12.93 0.95 8.99
N ALA A 325 14.09 1.21 9.57
CA ALA A 325 14.18 1.85 10.87
C ALA A 325 13.58 3.26 10.82
N ARG A 326 13.00 3.71 11.93
CA ARG A 326 12.65 5.10 12.12
C ARG A 326 13.92 5.96 12.10
N ARG A 327 13.91 7.05 11.37
CA ARG A 327 15.06 7.91 11.10
C ARG A 327 15.02 9.19 11.93
N ASN A 328 16.19 9.82 12.14
CA ASN A 328 16.31 11.13 12.79
C ASN A 328 15.59 11.27 14.15
N VAL A 329 15.51 10.21 14.92
CA VAL A 329 14.78 10.15 16.21
C VAL A 329 15.26 11.19 17.22
N ASN A 330 16.50 11.69 17.08
CA ASN A 330 17.09 12.73 17.94
C ASN A 330 16.92 14.16 17.41
N ASN A 331 16.45 14.33 16.17
CA ASN A 331 16.19 15.65 15.59
C ASN A 331 15.09 16.38 16.36
N LYS A 332 15.32 17.65 16.71
CA LYS A 332 14.37 18.44 17.50
C LYS A 332 13.02 18.65 16.81
N THR A 333 13.04 18.86 15.48
CA THR A 333 11.82 19.04 14.70
C THR A 333 11.05 17.73 14.62
N VAL A 334 11.73 16.59 14.45
CA VAL A 334 11.08 15.26 14.45
C VAL A 334 10.45 14.97 15.81
N LYS A 335 11.14 15.27 16.92
CA LYS A 335 10.56 15.14 18.28
C LYS A 335 9.35 16.04 18.48
N ARG A 336 9.42 17.31 18.03
CA ARG A 336 8.29 18.23 18.07
C ARG A 336 7.12 17.69 17.25
N GLY A 337 7.39 17.17 16.06
CA GLY A 337 6.36 16.56 15.20
C GLY A 337 5.69 15.35 15.83
N GLU A 338 6.44 14.53 16.56
CA GLU A 338 5.88 13.43 17.34
C GLU A 338 4.95 13.92 18.46
N GLU A 339 5.32 14.99 19.17
CA GLU A 339 4.42 15.64 20.15
C GLU A 339 3.13 16.13 19.48
N MET A 340 3.25 16.72 18.28
CA MET A 340 2.08 17.19 17.51
C MET A 340 1.19 16.05 17.03
N PHE A 341 1.78 14.90 16.67
CA PHE A 341 1.04 13.69 16.32
C PHE A 341 0.15 13.21 17.50
N TYR A 342 0.66 13.27 18.73
CA TYR A 342 -0.14 12.96 19.92
C TYR A 342 -1.15 14.06 20.23
N GLN A 343 -0.81 15.34 20.06
CA GLN A 343 -1.72 16.47 20.28
C GLN A 343 -2.89 16.44 19.30
N ALA A 344 -2.63 16.14 18.02
CA ALA A 344 -3.64 15.94 16.99
C ALA A 344 -4.46 14.65 17.17
N LYS A 345 -4.18 13.82 18.18
CA LYS A 345 -4.87 12.54 18.47
C LYS A 345 -4.72 11.48 17.39
N CYS A 346 -3.77 11.63 16.49
CA CYS A 346 -3.49 10.63 15.44
C CYS A 346 -3.21 9.23 16.01
N HIS A 347 -2.57 9.18 17.19
CA HIS A 347 -2.23 7.94 17.89
C HIS A 347 -3.43 7.11 18.37
N LEU A 348 -4.65 7.65 18.32
CA LEU A 348 -5.86 6.92 18.74
C LEU A 348 -6.24 5.83 17.74
N CYS A 349 -5.94 6.04 16.44
CA CYS A 349 -6.04 5.04 15.37
C CYS A 349 -4.64 4.53 14.97
N HIS A 350 -3.67 5.42 14.84
CA HIS A 350 -2.29 5.10 14.52
C HIS A 350 -1.51 4.70 15.80
N VAL A 351 -1.95 3.60 16.43
CA VAL A 351 -1.33 3.05 17.65
C VAL A 351 0.14 2.77 17.40
N THR A 352 1.01 3.30 18.27
CA THR A 352 2.45 3.33 18.03
C THR A 352 3.15 2.02 18.31
N THR A 353 2.60 1.17 19.18
CA THR A 353 3.29 -0.03 19.66
C THR A 353 2.34 -1.21 19.74
N LEU A 354 2.74 -2.33 19.16
CA LEU A 354 2.08 -3.63 19.24
C LEU A 354 3.11 -4.73 19.51
N HIS A 355 2.63 -5.93 19.82
CA HIS A 355 3.46 -7.10 20.08
C HIS A 355 3.06 -8.27 19.20
N THR A 356 4.05 -9.06 18.82
CA THR A 356 3.83 -10.27 18.07
C THR A 356 3.66 -11.47 19.01
N LYS A 357 2.96 -12.50 18.53
CA LYS A 357 2.77 -13.80 19.23
C LYS A 357 4.08 -14.32 19.79
N PRO A 358 4.05 -15.20 20.81
CA PRO A 358 5.24 -15.86 21.28
C PRO A 358 6.00 -16.58 20.16
N ARG A 359 7.34 -16.60 20.27
CA ARG A 359 8.20 -17.30 19.31
C ARG A 359 7.78 -18.77 19.16
N GLY A 360 7.70 -19.23 17.92
CA GLY A 360 7.29 -20.60 17.60
C GLY A 360 5.76 -20.79 17.49
N SER A 361 4.98 -19.73 17.70
CA SER A 361 3.54 -19.77 17.35
C SER A 361 3.37 -19.89 15.85
N ALA A 362 2.40 -20.68 15.42
CA ALA A 362 2.02 -20.73 14.01
C ALA A 362 1.44 -19.39 13.57
N LEU A 363 1.85 -18.91 12.40
CA LEU A 363 1.18 -17.86 11.68
C LEU A 363 -0.12 -18.39 11.06
N LEU A 364 -0.98 -17.52 10.57
CA LEU A 364 -2.29 -17.90 10.05
C LEU A 364 -2.22 -18.83 8.83
N ASN A 365 -1.15 -18.72 8.03
CA ASN A 365 -0.87 -19.61 6.89
C ASN A 365 -0.19 -20.95 7.28
N GLY A 366 0.00 -21.20 8.58
CA GLY A 366 0.64 -22.41 9.08
C GLY A 366 2.18 -22.40 9.03
N THR A 367 2.81 -21.44 8.35
CA THR A 367 4.26 -21.26 8.34
C THR A 367 4.67 -20.42 9.54
N GLY A 368 5.55 -20.93 10.36
CA GLY A 368 6.10 -20.18 11.49
C GLY A 368 7.50 -19.68 11.17
N LEU A 369 7.67 -18.38 10.96
CA LEU A 369 8.99 -17.79 10.98
C LEU A 369 9.37 -17.40 12.42
N PRO A 370 10.27 -18.15 13.08
CA PRO A 370 10.50 -18.00 14.52
C PRO A 370 11.02 -16.61 14.90
N TRP A 371 11.60 -15.88 13.93
CA TRP A 371 12.12 -14.51 14.13
C TRP A 371 11.04 -13.45 14.19
N LEU A 372 9.82 -13.73 13.72
CA LEU A 372 8.68 -12.80 13.78
C LEU A 372 8.00 -12.80 15.16
N GLY A 373 8.20 -13.85 15.96
CA GLY A 373 7.59 -13.97 17.28
C GLY A 373 8.35 -13.26 18.38
N SER A 374 7.62 -12.89 19.45
CA SER A 374 8.15 -12.19 20.64
C SER A 374 8.86 -10.89 20.32
N GLN A 375 8.30 -10.11 19.39
CA GLN A 375 8.82 -8.81 19.00
C GLN A 375 7.93 -7.68 19.52
N THR A 376 8.54 -6.57 19.91
CA THR A 376 7.86 -5.28 20.01
C THR A 376 8.00 -4.57 18.67
N ILE A 377 6.90 -4.13 18.10
CA ILE A 377 6.84 -3.50 16.78
C ILE A 377 6.15 -2.14 16.86
N HIS A 378 6.49 -1.25 15.95
CA HIS A 378 5.95 0.12 15.91
C HIS A 378 5.28 0.41 14.55
N PRO A 379 4.10 -0.19 14.27
CA PRO A 379 3.44 -0.05 12.97
C PRO A 379 2.74 1.30 12.80
N TYR A 380 2.45 2.03 13.86
CA TYR A 380 1.57 3.20 13.83
C TYR A 380 0.22 2.85 13.20
N SER A 381 -0.40 1.82 13.72
CA SER A 381 -1.70 1.29 13.28
C SER A 381 -2.32 0.44 14.38
N ASP A 382 -3.64 0.54 14.55
CA ASP A 382 -4.42 -0.40 15.36
C ASP A 382 -5.00 -1.57 14.56
N PHE A 383 -4.86 -1.53 13.22
CA PHE A 383 -5.42 -2.48 12.26
C PHE A 383 -6.96 -2.60 12.31
N LEU A 384 -7.64 -1.65 12.97
CA LEU A 384 -9.09 -1.61 13.04
C LEU A 384 -9.69 -0.89 11.81
N LEU A 385 -10.98 -1.14 11.61
CA LEU A 385 -11.81 -0.40 10.67
C LEU A 385 -12.32 0.88 11.32
N HIS A 386 -12.16 1.99 10.61
CA HIS A 386 -12.72 3.28 10.97
C HIS A 386 -13.55 3.86 9.83
N ASP A 387 -14.65 4.50 10.15
CA ASP A 387 -15.46 5.26 9.21
C ASP A 387 -14.72 6.55 8.83
N MET A 388 -14.28 6.62 7.58
CA MET A 388 -13.51 7.75 7.05
C MET A 388 -14.39 8.77 6.31
N GLY A 389 -15.71 8.74 6.54
CA GLY A 389 -16.69 9.64 5.94
C GLY A 389 -17.20 9.17 4.59
N SER A 390 -18.40 9.59 4.26
CA SER A 390 -19.15 9.12 3.08
C SER A 390 -19.11 10.07 1.89
N GLU A 391 -18.72 11.33 2.08
CA GLU A 391 -18.82 12.34 1.04
C GLU A 391 -17.56 12.39 0.17
N ILE A 392 -17.73 12.11 -1.11
CA ILE A 392 -16.66 12.19 -2.11
C ILE A 392 -16.21 13.64 -2.32
N MET A 393 -17.12 14.61 -2.24
CA MET A 393 -16.84 16.04 -2.45
C MET A 393 -16.71 16.85 -1.15
N GLY A 394 -17.11 16.27 -0.02
CA GLY A 394 -16.81 16.80 1.29
C GLY A 394 -15.36 16.49 1.64
N VAL A 395 -15.12 15.89 2.76
CA VAL A 395 -13.84 15.30 3.12
C VAL A 395 -14.16 13.92 3.65
N GLY A 396 -13.63 12.90 2.99
CA GLY A 396 -13.90 11.52 3.38
C GLY A 396 -13.51 10.54 2.29
N LEU A 397 -13.56 9.27 2.64
CA LEU A 397 -13.16 8.18 1.77
C LEU A 397 -14.28 7.13 1.72
N ASN A 398 -14.92 6.99 0.57
CA ASN A 398 -15.92 5.97 0.34
C ASN A 398 -15.68 5.33 -1.03
N ASP A 399 -15.54 4.01 -1.08
CA ASP A 399 -15.43 3.26 -2.32
C ASP A 399 -16.66 2.38 -2.61
N ASN A 400 -17.71 2.53 -1.81
CA ASN A 400 -18.97 1.79 -1.89
C ASN A 400 -18.81 0.25 -1.87
N TYR A 401 -17.58 -0.24 -1.70
CA TYR A 401 -17.25 -1.65 -1.75
C TYR A 401 -17.29 -2.28 -0.34
N VAL A 402 -18.26 -3.17 -0.15
CA VAL A 402 -18.42 -3.91 1.11
C VAL A 402 -17.53 -5.15 1.10
N SER A 403 -16.78 -5.38 2.16
CA SER A 403 -15.88 -6.53 2.28
C SER A 403 -15.88 -7.11 3.70
N GLY A 404 -16.42 -8.31 3.86
CA GLY A 404 -16.69 -8.87 5.19
C GLY A 404 -17.69 -7.98 5.93
N LEU A 405 -17.32 -7.50 7.11
CA LEU A 405 -18.12 -6.56 7.88
C LEU A 405 -17.81 -5.08 7.52
N ALA A 406 -16.78 -4.82 6.73
CA ALA A 406 -16.37 -3.46 6.37
C ALA A 406 -17.31 -2.85 5.33
N ARG A 407 -17.82 -1.66 5.63
CA ARG A 407 -18.65 -0.85 4.72
C ARG A 407 -17.80 -0.09 3.71
N GLY A 408 -18.44 0.53 2.73
CA GLY A 408 -17.78 1.29 1.69
C GLY A 408 -16.89 2.44 2.22
N ASN A 409 -17.33 3.11 3.27
CA ASN A 409 -16.63 4.21 3.93
C ASN A 409 -15.67 3.78 5.07
N GLU A 410 -15.62 2.50 5.39
CA GLU A 410 -14.75 2.00 6.45
C GLU A 410 -13.43 1.46 5.88
N TRP A 411 -12.32 1.85 6.52
CA TRP A 411 -10.98 1.51 6.11
C TRP A 411 -10.15 1.05 7.28
N ARG A 412 -9.32 0.03 7.04
CA ARG A 412 -8.32 -0.39 8.01
C ARG A 412 -7.24 0.68 8.15
N THR A 413 -6.90 1.05 9.37
CA THR A 413 -5.75 1.93 9.63
C THR A 413 -4.49 1.34 9.00
N THR A 414 -3.95 2.03 7.99
CA THR A 414 -2.75 1.57 7.28
C THR A 414 -1.50 1.79 8.14
N PRO A 415 -0.59 0.81 8.27
CA PRO A 415 0.69 1.00 8.94
C PRO A 415 1.49 2.13 8.29
N LEU A 416 2.12 2.97 9.13
CA LEU A 416 2.91 4.12 8.67
C LEU A 416 4.41 3.84 8.60
N TRP A 417 4.90 2.68 9.08
CA TRP A 417 6.31 2.33 8.94
C TRP A 417 6.78 2.42 7.48
N GLY A 418 7.94 3.03 7.30
CA GLY A 418 8.52 3.26 5.99
C GLY A 418 7.84 4.33 5.12
N ILE A 419 6.75 4.99 5.58
CA ILE A 419 5.98 5.93 4.73
C ILE A 419 6.84 7.07 4.17
N GLY A 420 7.81 7.55 4.95
CA GLY A 420 8.71 8.62 4.52
C GLY A 420 9.73 8.22 3.45
N LEU A 421 9.85 6.94 3.13
CA LEU A 421 10.75 6.45 2.07
C LEU A 421 10.05 6.21 0.73
N GLN A 422 8.73 6.40 0.65
CA GLN A 422 7.98 6.04 -0.57
C GLN A 422 8.50 6.76 -1.81
N GLU A 423 8.82 8.04 -1.74
CA GLU A 423 9.39 8.77 -2.87
C GLU A 423 10.74 8.20 -3.31
N LYS A 424 11.61 7.91 -2.34
CA LYS A 424 12.94 7.33 -2.62
C LYS A 424 12.87 5.93 -3.24
N VAL A 425 11.94 5.09 -2.78
CA VAL A 425 11.79 3.71 -3.25
C VAL A 425 11.00 3.63 -4.55
N ASN A 426 9.90 4.37 -4.65
CA ASN A 426 8.93 4.23 -5.73
C ASN A 426 8.87 5.43 -6.69
N GLY A 427 9.56 6.56 -6.37
CA GLY A 427 9.62 7.74 -7.21
C GLY A 427 8.34 8.59 -7.23
N HIS A 428 7.46 8.41 -6.23
CA HIS A 428 6.24 9.21 -6.10
C HIS A 428 5.70 9.21 -4.66
N THR A 429 4.80 10.14 -4.37
CA THR A 429 4.18 10.35 -3.06
C THR A 429 2.65 10.29 -3.10
N TYR A 430 2.08 9.45 -3.96
CA TYR A 430 0.64 9.22 -3.96
C TYR A 430 0.24 8.32 -2.79
N PHE A 431 -0.66 8.82 -1.92
CA PHE A 431 -1.13 8.17 -0.70
C PHE A 431 -2.63 7.87 -0.76
N LEU A 432 -3.16 7.30 0.32
CA LEU A 432 -4.51 6.78 0.47
C LEU A 432 -4.77 5.56 -0.43
N HIS A 433 -6.04 5.10 -0.47
CA HIS A 433 -6.39 3.84 -1.15
C HIS A 433 -6.36 3.95 -2.68
N ASP A 434 -6.56 5.14 -3.22
CA ASP A 434 -6.68 5.41 -4.66
C ASP A 434 -5.63 6.40 -5.20
N GLY A 435 -4.70 6.82 -4.36
CA GLY A 435 -3.62 7.72 -4.75
C GLY A 435 -4.02 9.20 -4.83
N ARG A 436 -5.22 9.57 -4.36
CA ARG A 436 -5.70 10.96 -4.45
C ARG A 436 -4.85 11.98 -3.69
N ALA A 437 -4.24 11.58 -2.60
CA ALA A 437 -3.34 12.46 -1.85
C ALA A 437 -1.94 12.44 -2.48
N ARG A 438 -1.48 13.59 -2.95
CA ARG A 438 -0.19 13.76 -3.64
C ARG A 438 1.00 13.91 -2.69
N ASN A 439 0.73 14.13 -1.40
CA ASN A 439 1.70 14.27 -0.33
C ASN A 439 1.06 13.95 1.05
N LEU A 440 1.87 13.96 2.10
CA LEU A 440 1.41 13.65 3.47
C LEU A 440 0.42 14.67 4.02
N LEU A 441 0.58 15.96 3.69
CA LEU A 441 -0.37 17.00 4.09
C LEU A 441 -1.76 16.72 3.52
N GLU A 442 -1.85 16.45 2.23
CA GLU A 442 -3.12 16.09 1.59
C GLU A 442 -3.70 14.81 2.18
N ALA A 443 -2.86 13.81 2.49
CA ALA A 443 -3.32 12.59 3.13
C ALA A 443 -3.98 12.88 4.49
N ILE A 444 -3.41 13.76 5.32
CA ILE A 444 -4.02 14.18 6.58
C ILE A 444 -5.32 14.95 6.32
N MET A 445 -5.31 15.89 5.37
CA MET A 445 -6.47 16.73 5.10
C MET A 445 -7.65 16.01 4.44
N TRP A 446 -7.42 14.78 3.91
CA TRP A 446 -8.48 13.90 3.43
C TRP A 446 -9.18 13.09 4.53
N HIS A 447 -8.70 13.11 5.78
CA HIS A 447 -9.35 12.42 6.87
C HIS A 447 -10.73 13.05 7.16
N GLY A 448 -11.78 12.24 7.03
CA GLY A 448 -13.15 12.60 7.37
C GLY A 448 -13.71 11.60 8.39
N GLY A 449 -15.01 11.68 8.70
CA GLY A 449 -15.65 10.77 9.63
C GLY A 449 -14.94 10.71 10.99
N GLU A 450 -14.50 9.52 11.40
CA GLU A 450 -13.75 9.33 12.66
C GLU A 450 -12.40 10.05 12.68
N GLY A 451 -11.79 10.30 11.52
CA GLY A 451 -10.54 11.06 11.41
C GLY A 451 -10.70 12.57 11.43
N GLU A 452 -11.92 13.09 11.36
CA GLU A 452 -12.17 14.53 11.20
C GLU A 452 -11.70 15.37 12.37
N ALA A 453 -11.89 14.92 13.59
CA ALA A 453 -11.44 15.65 14.78
C ALA A 453 -9.91 15.81 14.77
N SER A 454 -9.16 14.74 14.45
CA SER A 454 -7.70 14.78 14.36
C SER A 454 -7.21 15.69 13.23
N LYS A 455 -7.85 15.63 12.06
CA LYS A 455 -7.59 16.56 10.95
C LYS A 455 -7.80 18.01 11.36
N ASN A 456 -8.89 18.32 12.06
CA ASN A 456 -9.19 19.70 12.48
C ASN A 456 -8.16 20.19 13.51
N LEU A 457 -7.75 19.34 14.46
CA LEU A 457 -6.66 19.66 15.39
C LEU A 457 -5.35 19.97 14.65
N PHE A 458 -4.99 19.19 13.65
CA PHE A 458 -3.82 19.45 12.80
C PHE A 458 -3.98 20.76 12.01
N ARG A 459 -5.14 20.99 11.38
CA ARG A 459 -5.44 22.20 10.60
C ARG A 459 -5.25 23.47 11.42
N ASP A 460 -5.67 23.45 12.68
CA ASP A 460 -5.70 24.60 13.57
C ASP A 460 -4.34 24.85 14.28
N MET A 461 -3.34 23.99 14.06
CA MET A 461 -1.97 24.21 14.53
C MET A 461 -1.29 25.37 13.80
N PRO A 462 -0.33 26.06 14.45
CA PRO A 462 0.61 26.94 13.76
C PRO A 462 1.36 26.17 12.64
N LYS A 463 1.73 26.90 11.58
CA LYS A 463 2.44 26.30 10.43
C LYS A 463 3.68 25.49 10.86
N GLU A 464 4.48 26.01 11.77
CA GLU A 464 5.69 25.35 12.26
C GLU A 464 5.40 23.97 12.88
N ASP A 465 4.27 23.84 13.58
CA ASP A 465 3.83 22.59 14.19
C ASP A 465 3.25 21.61 13.17
N ARG A 466 2.54 22.11 12.15
CA ARG A 466 2.10 21.29 11.00
C ARG A 466 3.31 20.74 10.25
N ASP A 467 4.28 21.60 9.93
CA ASP A 467 5.52 21.22 9.25
C ASP A 467 6.33 20.19 10.08
N ALA A 468 6.40 20.38 11.39
CA ALA A 468 7.06 19.44 12.30
C ALA A 468 6.36 18.06 12.29
N LEU A 469 5.02 18.01 12.30
CA LEU A 469 4.28 16.74 12.22
C LEU A 469 4.55 16.03 10.89
N ILE A 470 4.55 16.75 9.77
CA ILE A 470 4.93 16.17 8.46
C ILE A 470 6.37 15.60 8.54
N ARG A 471 7.32 16.36 9.11
CA ARG A 471 8.70 15.90 9.27
C ARG A 471 8.83 14.65 10.14
N PHE A 472 7.98 14.53 11.15
CA PHE A 472 7.88 13.29 11.93
C PHE A 472 7.40 12.11 11.06
N LEU A 473 6.35 12.27 10.27
CA LEU A 473 5.85 11.22 9.37
C LEU A 473 6.90 10.82 8.33
N GLU A 474 7.67 11.76 7.81
CA GLU A 474 8.79 11.51 6.91
C GLU A 474 9.91 10.72 7.60
N SER A 475 9.99 10.75 8.91
CA SER A 475 10.98 9.98 9.69
C SER A 475 10.60 8.50 9.87
N LEU A 476 9.33 8.14 9.66
CA LEU A 476 8.84 6.76 9.79
C LEU A 476 9.20 5.87 8.54
#